data_ad106392d17e54c62233e22a7af74ea2
#
_entry.id   ad106392d17e54c62233e22a7af74ea2
#
_cell.length_a   1.000
_cell.length_b   1.000
_cell.length_c   1.000
_cell.angle_alpha   90.00
_cell.angle_beta   90.00
_cell.angle_gamma   90.00
#
_symmetry.space_group_name_H-M   'P 1'
#
loop_
_entity.id
_entity.type
_entity.pdbx_description
1 polymer ?
#
loop_
_entity_poly.entity_id
_entity_poly.type
_entity_poly.pdbx_seq_one_letter_code
_entity_poly.pdbx_strand_id
1 'polypeptide(L)'
;MTRVLIDSSVWVAHFRKANLLLQSLLAADQILSHPLIVIEIACGTPPAPRERTLADLKRLRVSTIATTGETLDLIQREKLHDSGCGAVDMVLLASVLLTPDATLWTMEKNLGVLSMRMGVAFHRRNAPSP
;
A
#
# COMPACT_ATOMS: atom_id res chain seq x y z
N MET A 1 -15.06 -6.62 -6.57
CA MET A 1 -14.70 -5.23 -6.28
C MET A 1 -13.22 -5.16 -5.92
N THR A 2 -12.46 -4.33 -6.61
CA THR A 2 -11.03 -4.20 -6.38
C THR A 2 -10.77 -3.35 -5.15
N ARG A 3 -9.87 -3.82 -4.29
CA ARG A 3 -9.40 -3.07 -3.12
C ARG A 3 -7.98 -2.58 -3.38
N VAL A 4 -7.60 -1.49 -2.71
CA VAL A 4 -6.33 -0.82 -2.97
C VAL A 4 -5.54 -0.71 -1.68
N LEU A 5 -4.35 -1.32 -1.65
CA LEU A 5 -3.38 -1.10 -0.58
C LEU A 5 -2.65 0.21 -0.87
N ILE A 6 -2.77 1.14 0.06
CA ILE A 6 -2.19 2.49 -0.08
C ILE A 6 -0.83 2.52 0.61
N ASP A 7 0.23 2.65 -0.18
CA ASP A 7 1.59 2.78 0.37
C ASP A 7 1.74 4.07 1.19
N SER A 8 2.66 4.07 2.14
CA SER A 8 2.92 5.22 2.99
C SER A 8 3.26 6.47 2.19
N SER A 9 3.92 6.34 1.04
CA SER A 9 4.24 7.48 0.17
C SER A 9 2.99 8.25 -0.26
N VAL A 10 1.92 7.54 -0.57
CA VAL A 10 0.64 8.12 -0.98
C VAL A 10 -0.06 8.78 0.21
N TRP A 11 -0.06 8.11 1.38
CA TRP A 11 -0.63 8.67 2.60
C TRP A 11 0.08 9.97 2.99
N VAL A 12 1.40 9.98 2.98
CA VAL A 12 2.19 11.18 3.34
C VAL A 12 1.87 12.34 2.40
N ALA A 13 1.78 12.08 1.09
CA ALA A 13 1.40 13.10 0.12
C ALA A 13 -0.02 13.63 0.39
N HIS A 14 -0.96 12.74 0.72
CA HIS A 14 -2.34 13.10 1.07
C HIS A 14 -2.40 13.98 2.33
N PHE A 15 -1.57 13.68 3.33
CA PHE A 15 -1.52 14.48 4.56
C PHE A 15 -1.04 15.92 4.30
N ARG A 16 -0.22 16.12 3.29
CA ARG A 16 0.27 17.46 2.90
C ARG A 16 -0.76 18.20 2.06
N LYS A 17 -1.39 17.50 1.13
CA LYS A 17 -2.42 18.05 0.26
C LYS A 17 -3.43 16.95 -0.04
N ALA A 18 -4.67 17.14 0.39
CA ALA A 18 -5.72 16.14 0.24
C ALA A 18 -5.81 15.61 -1.19
N ASN A 19 -5.85 14.29 -1.31
CA ASN A 19 -5.99 13.60 -2.57
C ASN A 19 -7.44 13.15 -2.75
N LEU A 20 -8.12 13.70 -3.76
CA LEU A 20 -9.53 13.43 -3.99
C LEU A 20 -9.80 11.97 -4.34
N LEU A 21 -8.91 11.34 -5.09
CA LEU A 21 -9.04 9.94 -5.44
C LEU A 21 -8.95 9.05 -4.19
N LEU A 22 -8.01 9.32 -3.31
CA LEU A 22 -7.88 8.60 -2.06
C LEU A 22 -9.14 8.76 -1.21
N GLN A 23 -9.69 9.98 -1.13
CA GLN A 23 -10.93 10.24 -0.41
C GLN A 23 -12.10 9.46 -1.00
N SER A 24 -12.19 9.35 -2.32
CA SER A 24 -13.22 8.56 -3.00
C SER A 24 -13.10 7.07 -2.65
N LEU A 25 -11.88 6.55 -2.59
CA LEU A 25 -11.63 5.17 -2.21
C LEU A 25 -12.01 4.91 -0.75
N LEU A 26 -11.72 5.85 0.14
CA LEU A 26 -12.14 5.77 1.55
C LEU A 26 -13.66 5.72 1.66
N ALA A 27 -14.35 6.62 0.97
CA ALA A 27 -15.81 6.68 0.99
C ALA A 27 -16.45 5.39 0.45
N ALA A 28 -15.79 4.74 -0.51
CA ALA A 28 -16.28 3.50 -1.11
C ALA A 28 -15.84 2.24 -0.37
N ASP A 29 -15.15 2.37 0.77
CA ASP A 29 -14.62 1.25 1.56
C ASP A 29 -13.72 0.33 0.71
N GLN A 30 -12.87 0.91 -0.12
CA GLN A 30 -11.98 0.17 -1.01
C GLN A 30 -10.52 0.21 -0.60
N ILE A 31 -10.20 0.83 0.53
CA ILE A 31 -8.81 0.94 0.99
C ILE A 31 -8.43 -0.21 1.89
N LEU A 32 -7.22 -0.73 1.65
CA LEU A 32 -6.56 -1.67 2.53
C LEU A 32 -5.38 -0.99 3.22
N SER A 33 -5.10 -1.41 4.44
CA SER A 33 -3.92 -1.02 5.19
C SER A 33 -3.04 -2.24 5.44
N HIS A 34 -1.87 -2.00 6.03
CA HIS A 34 -0.91 -3.02 6.38
C HIS A 34 -0.13 -2.54 7.61
N PRO A 35 0.22 -3.42 8.56
CA PRO A 35 0.95 -2.99 9.77
C PRO A 35 2.24 -2.24 9.46
N LEU A 36 2.98 -2.62 8.44
CA LEU A 36 4.22 -1.94 8.07
C LEU A 36 3.97 -0.51 7.56
N ILE A 37 2.84 -0.27 6.90
CA ILE A 37 2.47 1.07 6.46
C ILE A 37 2.20 1.96 7.67
N VAL A 38 1.46 1.46 8.64
CA VAL A 38 1.19 2.19 9.88
C VAL A 38 2.49 2.50 10.62
N ILE A 39 3.41 1.54 10.68
CA ILE A 39 4.73 1.74 11.29
C ILE A 39 5.51 2.84 10.57
N GLU A 40 5.55 2.82 9.24
CA GLU A 40 6.26 3.84 8.47
C GLU A 40 5.69 5.24 8.72
N ILE A 41 4.37 5.36 8.74
CA ILE A 41 3.72 6.63 9.04
C ILE A 41 4.04 7.07 10.47
N ALA A 42 4.05 6.14 11.42
CA ALA A 42 4.39 6.41 12.81
C ALA A 42 5.83 6.87 12.99
N CYS A 43 6.75 6.42 12.13
CA CYS A 43 8.15 6.87 12.14
C CYS A 43 8.30 8.32 11.67
N GLY A 44 7.33 8.85 10.95
CA GLY A 44 7.34 10.21 10.47
C GLY A 44 6.53 11.15 11.36
N THR A 45 5.89 12.14 10.74
CA THR A 45 5.09 13.15 11.43
C THR A 45 3.67 13.12 10.87
N PRO A 46 2.82 12.18 11.35
CA PRO A 46 1.43 12.16 10.95
C PRO A 46 0.69 13.41 11.45
N PRO A 47 -0.46 13.78 10.84
CA PRO A 47 -1.24 14.92 11.28
C PRO A 47 -1.62 14.85 12.76
N ALA A 48 -1.61 16.00 13.41
CA ALA A 48 -2.04 16.12 14.81
C ALA A 48 -3.58 16.00 14.92
N PRO A 49 -4.11 15.41 15.98
CA PRO A 49 -3.36 14.69 17.02
C PRO A 49 -2.85 13.34 16.50
N ARG A 50 -1.59 13.10 16.73
CA ARG A 50 -0.88 11.93 16.23
C ARG A 50 -1.59 10.61 16.57
N GLU A 51 -2.00 10.47 17.83
CA GLU A 51 -2.64 9.23 18.29
C GLU A 51 -3.94 8.95 17.55
N ARG A 52 -4.69 9.99 17.23
CA ARG A 52 -5.96 9.87 16.50
C ARG A 52 -5.73 9.42 15.06
N THR A 53 -4.75 10.02 14.39
CA THR A 53 -4.41 9.64 13.02
C THR A 53 -3.99 8.18 12.95
N LEU A 54 -3.13 7.74 13.86
CA LEU A 54 -2.69 6.34 13.90
C LEU A 54 -3.85 5.40 14.24
N ALA A 55 -4.73 5.79 15.16
CA ALA A 55 -5.90 4.98 15.51
C ALA A 55 -6.85 4.83 14.31
N ASP A 56 -7.06 5.90 13.55
CA ASP A 56 -7.91 5.86 12.35
C ASP A 56 -7.32 4.92 11.29
N LEU A 57 -6.01 4.98 11.07
CA LEU A 57 -5.34 4.07 10.14
C LEU A 57 -5.46 2.61 10.55
N LYS A 58 -5.39 2.33 11.85
CA LYS A 58 -5.54 0.96 12.39
C LYS A 58 -6.95 0.41 12.21
N ARG A 59 -7.96 1.24 12.03
CA ARG A 59 -9.34 0.81 11.80
C ARG A 59 -9.59 0.36 10.38
N LEU A 60 -8.72 0.70 9.46
CA LEU A 60 -8.86 0.29 8.07
C LEU A 60 -8.72 -1.23 7.94
N ARG A 61 -9.40 -1.79 6.96
CA ARG A 61 -9.29 -3.21 6.66
C ARG A 61 -7.84 -3.53 6.28
N VAL A 62 -7.32 -4.64 6.82
CA VAL A 62 -5.93 -5.04 6.61
C VAL A 62 -5.87 -6.05 5.45
N SER A 63 -4.86 -5.91 4.58
CA SER A 63 -4.56 -6.91 3.55
C SER A 63 -4.13 -8.22 4.19
N THR A 64 -4.01 -9.29 3.40
CA THR A 64 -3.24 -10.46 3.84
C THR A 64 -1.82 -9.98 4.14
N ILE A 65 -1.24 -10.47 5.23
CA ILE A 65 0.12 -10.09 5.64
C ILE A 65 1.06 -11.22 5.25
N ALA A 66 1.91 -10.97 4.25
CA ALA A 66 2.90 -11.95 3.81
C ALA A 66 3.90 -12.22 4.94
N THR A 67 4.25 -13.49 5.12
CA THR A 67 5.31 -13.87 6.04
C THR A 67 6.67 -13.53 5.44
N THR A 68 7.70 -13.54 6.28
CA THR A 68 9.08 -13.36 5.80
C THR A 68 9.47 -14.45 4.79
N GLY A 69 9.04 -15.69 5.05
CA GLY A 69 9.29 -16.81 4.13
C GLY A 69 8.62 -16.62 2.78
N GLU A 70 7.34 -16.22 2.79
CA GLU A 70 6.61 -15.94 1.55
C GLU A 70 7.23 -14.78 0.76
N THR A 71 7.68 -13.75 1.46
CA THR A 71 8.34 -12.60 0.82
C THR A 71 9.67 -13.00 0.19
N LEU A 72 10.51 -13.75 0.91
CA LEU A 72 11.78 -14.23 0.39
C LEU A 72 11.57 -15.14 -0.83
N ASP A 73 10.58 -16.01 -0.76
CA ASP A 73 10.23 -16.92 -1.86
C ASP A 73 9.83 -16.14 -3.12
N LEU A 74 9.03 -15.09 -2.97
CA LEU A 74 8.65 -14.21 -4.08
C LEU A 74 9.90 -13.58 -4.72
N ILE A 75 10.79 -13.01 -3.91
CA ILE A 75 12.01 -12.36 -4.41
C ILE A 75 12.85 -13.35 -5.23
N GLN A 76 13.03 -14.56 -4.72
CA GLN A 76 13.85 -15.58 -5.38
C GLN A 76 13.19 -16.09 -6.66
N ARG A 77 11.90 -16.43 -6.59
CA ARG A 77 11.16 -16.98 -7.72
C ARG A 77 11.06 -15.99 -8.87
N GLU A 78 10.76 -14.73 -8.59
CA GLU A 78 10.57 -13.70 -9.62
C GLU A 78 11.81 -12.87 -9.90
N LYS A 79 12.93 -13.19 -9.23
CA LYS A 79 14.23 -12.51 -9.42
C LYS A 79 14.11 -11.00 -9.22
N LEU A 80 13.52 -10.60 -8.09
CA LEU A 80 13.27 -9.19 -7.78
C LEU A 80 14.44 -8.52 -7.06
N HIS A 81 15.58 -9.18 -6.93
CA HIS A 81 16.79 -8.60 -6.34
C HIS A 81 17.31 -7.46 -7.21
N ASP A 82 18.06 -6.56 -6.60
CA ASP A 82 18.68 -5.39 -7.27
C ASP A 82 17.66 -4.47 -7.95
N SER A 83 16.42 -4.47 -7.48
CA SER A 83 15.35 -3.65 -8.04
C SER A 83 15.28 -2.25 -7.45
N GLY A 84 16.06 -1.97 -6.42
CA GLY A 84 15.98 -0.70 -5.68
C GLY A 84 14.91 -0.70 -4.59
N CYS A 85 14.17 -1.82 -4.42
CA CYS A 85 13.17 -1.97 -3.37
C CYS A 85 13.78 -2.65 -2.15
N GLY A 86 13.43 -2.15 -0.96
CA GLY A 86 13.85 -2.74 0.30
C GLY A 86 12.86 -3.75 0.85
N ALA A 87 13.14 -4.21 2.08
CA ALA A 87 12.35 -5.27 2.72
C ALA A 87 10.87 -4.91 2.88
N VAL A 88 10.58 -3.68 3.31
CA VAL A 88 9.17 -3.26 3.49
C VAL A 88 8.42 -3.29 2.17
N ASP A 89 9.01 -2.74 1.11
CA ASP A 89 8.39 -2.75 -0.23
C ASP A 89 8.09 -4.17 -0.68
N MET A 90 9.01 -5.10 -0.45
CA MET A 90 8.84 -6.50 -0.85
C MET A 90 7.74 -7.18 -0.06
N VAL A 91 7.63 -6.91 1.24
CA VAL A 91 6.53 -7.45 2.05
C VAL A 91 5.20 -6.90 1.57
N LEU A 92 5.11 -5.62 1.25
CA LEU A 92 3.88 -5.02 0.71
C LEU A 92 3.48 -5.65 -0.62
N LEU A 93 4.43 -5.81 -1.53
CA LEU A 93 4.18 -6.43 -2.82
C LEU A 93 3.69 -7.87 -2.65
N ALA A 94 4.37 -8.67 -1.83
CA ALA A 94 3.97 -10.04 -1.53
C ALA A 94 2.58 -10.10 -0.91
N SER A 95 2.28 -9.16 0.00
CA SER A 95 0.99 -9.09 0.68
C SER A 95 -0.16 -8.81 -0.29
N VAL A 96 0.04 -7.88 -1.23
CA VAL A 96 -0.95 -7.58 -2.26
C VAL A 96 -1.18 -8.79 -3.16
N LEU A 97 -0.12 -9.47 -3.56
CA LEU A 97 -0.23 -10.69 -4.40
C LEU A 97 -1.02 -11.80 -3.71
N LEU A 98 -0.97 -11.87 -2.39
CA LEU A 98 -1.71 -12.86 -1.59
C LEU A 98 -3.13 -12.41 -1.25
N THR A 99 -3.48 -11.17 -1.53
CA THR A 99 -4.80 -10.62 -1.21
C THR A 99 -5.69 -10.67 -2.46
N PRO A 100 -6.84 -11.38 -2.42
CA PRO A 100 -7.74 -11.42 -3.57
C PRO A 100 -8.22 -10.02 -3.96
N ASP A 101 -8.26 -9.75 -5.26
CA ASP A 101 -8.78 -8.51 -5.84
C ASP A 101 -8.10 -7.24 -5.30
N ALA A 102 -6.82 -7.33 -4.98
CA ALA A 102 -6.07 -6.19 -4.44
C ALA A 102 -5.07 -5.66 -5.45
N THR A 103 -4.90 -4.34 -5.43
CA THR A 103 -3.84 -3.64 -6.16
C THR A 103 -3.04 -2.79 -5.19
N LEU A 104 -1.87 -2.33 -5.61
CA LEU A 104 -0.97 -1.50 -4.82
C LEU A 104 -0.83 -0.12 -5.45
N TRP A 105 -1.12 0.91 -4.67
CA TRP A 105 -0.92 2.29 -5.09
C TRP A 105 0.29 2.86 -4.34
N THR A 106 1.32 3.22 -5.08
CA THR A 106 2.55 3.80 -4.54
C THR A 106 3.00 4.97 -5.41
N MET A 107 3.72 5.91 -4.81
CA MET A 107 4.40 6.99 -5.52
C MET A 107 5.91 6.70 -5.67
N GLU A 108 6.37 5.60 -5.11
CA GLU A 108 7.76 5.14 -5.23
C GLU A 108 7.98 4.51 -6.60
N LYS A 109 8.93 5.05 -7.36
CA LYS A 109 9.15 4.62 -8.74
C LYS A 109 9.46 3.13 -8.85
N ASN A 110 10.39 2.64 -8.04
CA ASN A 110 10.84 1.25 -8.13
C ASN A 110 9.75 0.26 -7.73
N LEU A 111 9.03 0.55 -6.65
CA LEU A 111 7.90 -0.29 -6.25
C LEU A 111 6.77 -0.24 -7.28
N GLY A 112 6.53 0.91 -7.88
CA GLY A 112 5.57 1.06 -8.98
C GLY A 112 5.91 0.17 -10.17
N VAL A 113 7.18 0.13 -10.56
CA VAL A 113 7.65 -0.73 -11.65
C VAL A 113 7.39 -2.21 -11.34
N LEU A 114 7.73 -2.65 -10.13
CA LEU A 114 7.49 -4.04 -9.74
C LEU A 114 6.01 -4.37 -9.66
N SER A 115 5.19 -3.44 -9.17
CA SER A 115 3.73 -3.63 -9.10
C SER A 115 3.14 -3.81 -10.49
N MET A 116 3.59 -3.05 -11.47
CA MET A 116 3.17 -3.19 -12.87
C MET A 116 3.61 -4.54 -13.44
N ARG A 117 4.87 -4.90 -13.21
CA ARG A 117 5.43 -6.18 -13.68
C ARG A 117 4.65 -7.38 -13.14
N MET A 118 4.22 -7.30 -11.87
CA MET A 118 3.48 -8.38 -11.22
C MET A 118 1.97 -8.31 -11.45
N GLY A 119 1.51 -7.32 -12.22
CA GLY A 119 0.09 -7.20 -12.57
C GLY A 119 -0.81 -6.71 -11.44
N VAL A 120 -0.25 -6.03 -10.44
CA VAL A 120 -1.01 -5.55 -9.27
C VAL A 120 -0.94 -4.04 -9.06
N ALA A 121 -0.50 -3.29 -10.06
CA ALA A 121 -0.47 -1.84 -9.97
C ALA A 121 -1.88 -1.25 -10.00
N PHE A 122 -2.15 -0.31 -9.10
CA PHE A 122 -3.41 0.41 -9.09
C PHE A 122 -3.49 1.37 -10.28
N HIS A 123 -4.65 1.41 -10.94
CA HIS A 123 -4.94 2.33 -12.04
C HIS A 123 -6.18 3.14 -11.74
N ARG A 124 -6.19 4.43 -12.10
CA ARG A 124 -7.32 5.32 -11.88
C ARG A 124 -8.66 4.79 -12.40
N ARG A 125 -8.64 4.08 -13.51
CA ARG A 125 -9.86 3.51 -14.12
C ARG A 125 -10.52 2.44 -13.26
N ASN A 126 -9.82 1.95 -12.23
CA ASN A 126 -10.36 0.98 -11.26
C ASN A 126 -10.99 1.69 -10.05
N ALA A 127 -10.94 3.01 -10.00
CA ALA A 127 -11.49 3.79 -8.90
C ALA A 127 -13.00 3.94 -9.04
N PRO A 128 -13.72 4.18 -7.91
CA PRO A 128 -15.14 4.46 -7.97
C PRO A 128 -15.41 5.78 -8.68
N SER A 129 -16.59 5.92 -9.28
CA SER A 129 -17.03 7.18 -9.85
C SER A 129 -17.14 8.24 -8.76
N PRO A 130 -16.76 9.49 -9.06
CA PRO A 130 -16.88 10.58 -8.10
C PRO A 130 -18.30 10.83 -7.67
#